data_d35a7f9a523a147d4995aada806e0e91
#
_entry.id   d35a7f9a523a147d4995aada806e0e91
#
_cell.length_a   1.000
_cell.length_b   1.000
_cell.length_c   1.000
_cell.angle_alpha   90.00
_cell.angle_beta   90.00
_cell.angle_gamma   90.00
#
_symmetry.space_group_name_H-M   'P 1'
#
loop_
_entity.id
_entity.type
_entity.pdbx_description
1 polymer ?
#
loop_
_entity_poly.entity_id
_entity_poly.type
_entity_poly.pdbx_seq_one_letter_code
_entity_poly.pdbx_strand_id
1 'polypeptide(L)'
;MSDQSFFPEWRNFLGSSSDSETNGFLKSVVKRSGEIAAYDRTKIEKAIEKAIEAVEKQKDPDRAAALTDKVEEKLRLQLAGTRAHSIPAIEEIQDIVESVLIEEKQVEVAKAYILYRAQHEAVRDAKKLMVDINKTMDGYLGQSDWRVNENANVNFSLGGLILHNSGTITANYWLNNIYSKEVAEAHKTAAFHIHDLSMFSGYCAGWSLRQLIQEGLGGVPDKITSTPATHLTTLVNQIVNFLGIMQNEWAGAQAFSSFDTYLAPFVRADKLSEKQVRQCIQSYIYGVNTPSRWGSQAPFTNITMDLVCPDDLKNKKAIVGGKEQDYTYGDCQKEMDIINKVFIELMIEGDADGRGFAYPIPTYNITKDFDWESENAKLLFTMTAQYGTPNFQNFVNSDLNPSDVRSMCCRLQLDKRELRRRGGGLFGADEFTGSIGVVTINLPQIGYLANSEEEFYKRLDYLMDLAKESLCTKRKVIQKLYDGGLFPYTRRYLKTLTNHFNTIGLCGMNECCQN
;
A
#
# COMPACT_ATOMS: atom_id res chain seq x y z
N MET A 1 -9.82 16.66 33.63
CA MET A 1 -9.02 17.77 33.13
C MET A 1 -8.26 17.24 31.93
N SER A 2 -8.44 17.65 30.70
CA SER A 2 -9.34 18.52 29.96
C SER A 2 -9.37 18.02 28.52
N ASP A 3 -10.57 17.85 28.07
CA ASP A 3 -10.98 17.61 26.71
C ASP A 3 -10.38 18.70 25.77
N GLN A 4 -9.55 18.30 24.83
CA GLN A 4 -9.21 19.15 23.67
C GLN A 4 -9.54 18.37 22.40
N SER A 5 -10.73 18.65 21.90
CA SER A 5 -11.24 18.19 20.62
C SER A 5 -10.34 18.65 19.47
N PHE A 6 -9.89 17.69 18.66
CA PHE A 6 -8.89 17.86 17.61
C PHE A 6 -9.44 18.41 16.28
N PHE A 7 -10.67 18.94 16.22
CA PHE A 7 -11.29 19.51 15.01
C PHE A 7 -12.08 20.79 15.28
N PRO A 8 -11.41 21.98 15.32
CA PRO A 8 -12.13 23.25 15.50
C PRO A 8 -12.83 23.80 14.26
N GLU A 9 -12.54 23.34 13.04
CA GLU A 9 -12.98 24.03 11.82
C GLU A 9 -14.30 23.54 11.22
N TRP A 10 -14.79 22.39 11.60
CA TRP A 10 -16.03 21.84 11.04
C TRP A 10 -17.34 22.40 11.63
N ARG A 11 -17.29 23.03 12.82
CA ARG A 11 -18.47 23.62 13.46
C ARG A 11 -18.91 24.97 12.90
N ASN A 12 -18.04 25.67 12.18
CA ASN A 12 -18.39 26.98 11.59
C ASN A 12 -19.11 26.87 10.23
N PHE A 13 -19.33 25.65 9.72
CA PHE A 13 -20.02 25.42 8.45
C PHE A 13 -21.54 25.23 8.60
N LEU A 14 -22.06 25.13 9.82
CA LEU A 14 -23.47 24.81 10.10
C LEU A 14 -24.23 25.93 10.84
N GLY A 15 -23.83 27.19 10.73
CA GLY A 15 -24.63 28.19 11.40
C GLY A 15 -24.18 29.62 11.29
N SER A 16 -24.64 30.32 10.29
CA SER A 16 -25.19 31.66 10.45
C SER A 16 -25.95 32.05 9.17
N SER A 17 -27.25 31.97 9.25
CA SER A 17 -28.13 32.59 8.29
C SER A 17 -27.99 34.11 8.41
N SER A 18 -27.55 34.76 7.34
CA SER A 18 -27.91 36.14 7.06
C SER A 18 -28.61 36.12 5.70
N ASP A 19 -29.91 36.38 5.75
CA ASP A 19 -30.78 36.46 4.62
C ASP A 19 -30.30 37.51 3.62
N SER A 20 -30.03 37.06 2.40
CA SER A 20 -30.27 37.85 1.21
C SER A 20 -31.07 36.97 0.26
N GLU A 21 -32.33 37.33 0.06
CA GLU A 21 -33.25 36.73 -0.87
C GLU A 21 -32.64 36.71 -2.29
N THR A 22 -32.13 35.58 -2.71
CA THR A 22 -32.01 35.23 -4.13
C THR A 22 -32.83 33.99 -4.36
N ASN A 23 -33.85 34.16 -5.19
CA ASN A 23 -34.88 33.21 -5.56
C ASN A 23 -34.32 32.06 -6.40
N GLY A 24 -33.54 31.13 -5.78
CA GLY A 24 -32.95 29.99 -6.44
C GLY A 24 -33.24 28.69 -5.67
N PHE A 25 -33.87 27.71 -6.32
CA PHE A 25 -34.16 26.40 -5.73
C PHE A 25 -32.87 25.58 -5.45
N LEU A 26 -31.78 25.89 -6.13
CA LEU A 26 -30.48 25.23 -5.99
C LEU A 26 -29.43 26.24 -5.46
N LYS A 27 -28.85 25.95 -4.30
CA LYS A 27 -27.85 26.82 -3.68
C LYS A 27 -26.41 26.42 -4.04
N SER A 28 -26.16 25.15 -4.27
CA SER A 28 -24.81 24.61 -4.42
C SER A 28 -24.74 23.50 -5.46
N VAL A 29 -23.55 23.28 -6.00
CA VAL A 29 -23.20 22.18 -6.94
C VAL A 29 -21.89 21.56 -6.53
N VAL A 30 -21.75 20.27 -6.79
CA VAL A 30 -20.46 19.57 -6.62
C VAL A 30 -19.66 19.74 -7.89
N LYS A 31 -18.49 20.40 -7.78
CA LYS A 31 -17.54 20.48 -8.88
C LYS A 31 -16.92 19.12 -9.17
N ARG A 32 -16.33 18.95 -10.35
CA ARG A 32 -15.56 17.75 -10.74
C ARG A 32 -14.36 17.45 -9.82
N SER A 33 -13.90 18.46 -9.07
CA SER A 33 -12.87 18.31 -8.03
C SER A 33 -13.39 17.73 -6.71
N GLY A 34 -14.71 17.50 -6.59
CA GLY A 34 -15.37 17.17 -5.32
C GLY A 34 -15.69 18.40 -4.45
N GLU A 35 -15.21 19.58 -4.80
CA GLU A 35 -15.47 20.83 -4.07
C GLU A 35 -16.91 21.30 -4.27
N ILE A 36 -17.58 21.72 -3.20
CA ILE A 36 -18.90 22.32 -3.26
C ILE A 36 -18.76 23.80 -3.59
N ALA A 37 -19.48 24.26 -4.61
CA ALA A 37 -19.47 25.65 -5.05
C ALA A 37 -20.90 26.19 -5.16
N ALA A 38 -21.06 27.51 -5.10
CA ALA A 38 -22.35 28.14 -5.36
C ALA A 38 -22.86 27.82 -6.77
N TYR A 39 -24.15 27.53 -6.87
CA TYR A 39 -24.81 27.34 -8.16
C TYR A 39 -24.86 28.68 -8.91
N ASP A 40 -24.54 28.62 -10.20
CA ASP A 40 -24.49 29.80 -11.08
C ASP A 40 -25.18 29.47 -12.40
N ARG A 41 -26.44 29.87 -12.51
CA ARG A 41 -27.32 29.71 -13.68
C ARG A 41 -26.66 30.25 -14.97
N THR A 42 -25.94 31.37 -14.87
CA THR A 42 -25.36 32.02 -16.03
C THR A 42 -24.32 31.16 -16.78
N LYS A 43 -23.77 30.14 -16.11
CA LYS A 43 -22.86 29.18 -16.72
C LYS A 43 -23.58 28.23 -17.68
N ILE A 44 -24.81 27.86 -17.37
CA ILE A 44 -25.67 27.02 -18.23
C ILE A 44 -26.11 27.85 -19.43
N GLU A 45 -26.62 29.07 -19.21
CA GLU A 45 -27.04 29.99 -20.27
C GLU A 45 -25.91 30.23 -21.27
N LYS A 46 -24.72 30.59 -20.80
CA LYS A 46 -23.54 30.81 -21.66
C LYS A 46 -23.11 29.57 -22.43
N ALA A 47 -23.27 28.38 -21.83
CA ALA A 47 -22.90 27.15 -22.52
C ALA A 47 -23.89 26.82 -23.65
N ILE A 48 -25.20 27.02 -23.42
CA ILE A 48 -26.26 26.85 -24.42
C ILE A 48 -26.10 27.92 -25.50
N GLU A 49 -25.91 29.20 -25.14
CA GLU A 49 -25.70 30.30 -26.09
C GLU A 49 -24.54 30.02 -27.05
N LYS A 50 -23.40 29.52 -26.54
CA LYS A 50 -22.26 29.12 -27.37
C LYS A 50 -22.58 27.98 -28.33
N ALA A 51 -23.41 27.03 -27.91
CA ALA A 51 -23.83 25.94 -28.78
C ALA A 51 -24.75 26.46 -29.90
N ILE A 52 -25.66 27.39 -29.59
CA ILE A 52 -26.51 28.08 -30.59
C ILE A 52 -25.63 28.87 -31.56
N GLU A 53 -24.73 29.71 -31.07
CA GLU A 53 -23.80 30.50 -31.90
C GLU A 53 -22.93 29.63 -32.81
N ALA A 54 -22.50 28.46 -32.35
CA ALA A 54 -21.71 27.52 -33.14
C ALA A 54 -22.48 27.00 -34.37
N VAL A 55 -23.79 26.80 -34.25
CA VAL A 55 -24.69 26.27 -35.30
C VAL A 55 -25.20 27.39 -36.21
N GLU A 56 -25.77 28.43 -35.59
CA GLU A 56 -26.56 29.47 -36.34
C GLU A 56 -25.71 30.69 -36.69
N LYS A 57 -24.45 30.77 -36.22
CA LYS A 57 -23.50 31.90 -36.42
C LYS A 57 -24.03 33.23 -35.87
N GLN A 58 -25.06 33.17 -35.04
CA GLN A 58 -25.69 34.31 -34.38
C GLN A 58 -25.99 33.93 -32.91
N LYS A 59 -25.86 34.90 -32.00
CA LYS A 59 -26.25 34.73 -30.59
C LYS A 59 -27.75 34.90 -30.44
N ASP A 60 -28.33 34.05 -29.60
CA ASP A 60 -29.73 34.12 -29.17
C ASP A 60 -29.82 33.96 -27.65
N PRO A 61 -29.59 35.05 -26.89
CA PRO A 61 -29.63 35.02 -25.43
C PRO A 61 -31.01 34.65 -24.86
N ASP A 62 -32.09 35.13 -25.51
CA ASP A 62 -33.45 34.91 -25.03
C ASP A 62 -33.81 33.42 -25.15
N ARG A 63 -33.45 32.78 -26.22
CA ARG A 63 -33.62 31.33 -26.42
C ARG A 63 -32.76 30.51 -25.47
N ALA A 64 -31.50 30.93 -25.23
CA ALA A 64 -30.63 30.28 -24.25
C ALA A 64 -31.19 30.36 -22.82
N ALA A 65 -31.74 31.53 -22.44
CA ALA A 65 -32.41 31.71 -21.16
C ALA A 65 -33.66 30.81 -21.04
N ALA A 66 -34.51 30.76 -22.05
CA ALA A 66 -35.72 29.93 -22.08
C ALA A 66 -35.39 28.42 -21.98
N LEU A 67 -34.32 27.96 -22.65
CA LEU A 67 -33.83 26.59 -22.54
C LEU A 67 -33.26 26.30 -21.15
N THR A 68 -32.60 27.27 -20.53
CA THR A 68 -32.05 27.15 -19.17
C THR A 68 -33.18 27.05 -18.14
N ASP A 69 -34.29 27.76 -18.32
CA ASP A 69 -35.50 27.61 -17.45
C ASP A 69 -36.00 26.17 -17.45
N LYS A 70 -36.03 25.52 -18.62
CA LYS A 70 -36.45 24.12 -18.74
C LYS A 70 -35.41 23.15 -18.11
N VAL A 71 -34.15 23.46 -18.18
CA VAL A 71 -33.09 22.71 -17.49
C VAL A 71 -33.28 22.78 -15.98
N GLU A 72 -33.53 23.97 -15.44
CA GLU A 72 -33.78 24.15 -14.01
C GLU A 72 -35.09 23.48 -13.55
N GLU A 73 -36.14 23.52 -14.36
CA GLU A 73 -37.38 22.82 -14.08
C GLU A 73 -37.17 21.30 -14.01
N LYS A 74 -36.47 20.73 -15.00
CA LYS A 74 -36.16 19.29 -15.03
C LYS A 74 -35.26 18.89 -13.87
N LEU A 75 -34.26 19.70 -13.55
CA LEU A 75 -33.38 19.49 -12.38
C LEU A 75 -34.17 19.52 -11.07
N ARG A 76 -35.15 20.44 -10.93
CA ARG A 76 -36.03 20.51 -9.78
C ARG A 76 -36.87 19.25 -9.62
N LEU A 77 -37.45 18.74 -10.70
CA LEU A 77 -38.25 17.51 -10.68
C LEU A 77 -37.42 16.29 -10.29
N GLN A 78 -36.19 16.20 -10.80
CA GLN A 78 -35.28 15.10 -10.49
C GLN A 78 -34.81 15.13 -9.04
N LEU A 79 -34.52 16.30 -8.49
CA LEU A 79 -34.12 16.47 -7.09
C LEU A 79 -35.29 16.28 -6.13
N ALA A 80 -36.53 16.58 -6.52
CA ALA A 80 -37.71 16.34 -5.72
C ALA A 80 -38.02 14.84 -5.51
N GLY A 81 -37.57 13.98 -6.43
CA GLY A 81 -37.66 12.52 -6.33
C GLY A 81 -36.56 11.86 -5.52
N THR A 82 -35.50 12.60 -5.18
CA THR A 82 -34.38 12.14 -4.35
C THR A 82 -34.51 12.72 -2.94
N ARG A 83 -34.04 12.00 -1.90
CA ARG A 83 -34.09 12.48 -0.51
C ARG A 83 -33.55 13.92 -0.39
N ALA A 84 -34.28 14.74 0.31
CA ALA A 84 -34.07 16.17 0.52
C ALA A 84 -32.66 16.49 1.04
N HIS A 85 -31.65 16.60 0.20
CA HIS A 85 -30.36 17.26 0.41
C HIS A 85 -29.24 16.79 -0.56
N SER A 86 -29.56 16.12 -1.68
CA SER A 86 -28.54 15.79 -2.67
C SER A 86 -28.14 17.06 -3.46
N ILE A 87 -26.88 17.48 -3.30
CA ILE A 87 -26.28 18.55 -4.12
C ILE A 87 -25.89 17.92 -5.46
N PRO A 88 -26.45 18.36 -6.62
CA PRO A 88 -26.16 17.75 -7.90
C PRO A 88 -24.72 18.00 -8.34
N ALA A 89 -24.14 17.02 -9.01
CA ALA A 89 -22.84 17.17 -9.67
C ALA A 89 -22.98 17.97 -10.98
N ILE A 90 -21.89 18.65 -11.36
CA ILE A 90 -21.87 19.41 -12.65
C ILE A 90 -22.17 18.49 -13.83
N GLU A 91 -21.73 17.23 -13.81
CA GLU A 91 -22.00 16.26 -14.88
C GLU A 91 -23.47 15.95 -15.01
N GLU A 92 -24.18 15.74 -13.89
CA GLU A 92 -25.63 15.52 -13.89
C GLU A 92 -26.40 16.70 -14.49
N ILE A 93 -25.96 17.94 -14.18
CA ILE A 93 -26.54 19.14 -14.77
C ILE A 93 -26.31 19.17 -16.28
N GLN A 94 -25.10 18.79 -16.75
CA GLN A 94 -24.79 18.74 -18.17
C GLN A 94 -25.61 17.69 -18.92
N ASP A 95 -25.83 16.53 -18.31
CA ASP A 95 -26.68 15.47 -18.88
C ASP A 95 -28.15 15.94 -19.01
N ILE A 96 -28.61 16.73 -18.04
CA ILE A 96 -29.95 17.36 -18.12
C ILE A 96 -30.00 18.40 -19.25
N VAL A 97 -28.96 19.21 -19.45
CA VAL A 97 -28.88 20.15 -20.58
C VAL A 97 -28.99 19.42 -21.90
N GLU A 98 -28.24 18.34 -22.11
CA GLU A 98 -28.29 17.51 -23.31
C GLU A 98 -29.70 16.96 -23.56
N SER A 99 -30.30 16.40 -22.49
CA SER A 99 -31.66 15.86 -22.56
C SER A 99 -32.71 16.91 -22.93
N VAL A 100 -32.65 18.10 -22.34
CA VAL A 100 -33.57 19.20 -22.65
C VAL A 100 -33.39 19.68 -24.09
N LEU A 101 -32.15 19.85 -24.57
CA LEU A 101 -31.89 20.24 -25.97
C LEU A 101 -32.47 19.23 -26.96
N ILE A 102 -32.40 17.93 -26.65
CA ILE A 102 -32.98 16.87 -27.50
C ILE A 102 -34.51 16.90 -27.46
N GLU A 103 -35.12 17.00 -26.27
CA GLU A 103 -36.57 17.04 -26.05
C GLU A 103 -37.23 18.26 -26.73
N GLU A 104 -36.53 19.39 -26.67
CA GLU A 104 -36.96 20.63 -27.35
C GLU A 104 -36.68 20.65 -28.87
N LYS A 105 -36.30 19.49 -29.41
CA LYS A 105 -36.01 19.31 -30.84
C LYS A 105 -34.88 20.22 -31.38
N GLN A 106 -33.98 20.66 -30.50
CA GLN A 106 -32.81 21.46 -30.85
C GLN A 106 -31.65 20.56 -31.29
N VAL A 107 -31.87 19.68 -32.28
CA VAL A 107 -30.99 18.55 -32.58
C VAL A 107 -29.57 19.00 -32.96
N GLU A 108 -29.43 20.02 -33.79
CA GLU A 108 -28.11 20.52 -34.20
C GLU A 108 -27.39 21.25 -33.06
N VAL A 109 -28.13 21.98 -32.21
CA VAL A 109 -27.57 22.65 -31.02
C VAL A 109 -27.17 21.62 -29.99
N ALA A 110 -27.97 20.57 -29.77
CA ALA A 110 -27.62 19.45 -28.88
C ALA A 110 -26.33 18.76 -29.34
N LYS A 111 -26.23 18.49 -30.65
CA LYS A 111 -25.02 17.89 -31.23
C LYS A 111 -23.80 18.78 -31.05
N ALA A 112 -23.92 20.08 -31.29
CA ALA A 112 -22.82 21.04 -31.07
C ALA A 112 -22.42 21.09 -29.58
N TYR A 113 -23.39 21.05 -28.63
CA TYR A 113 -23.15 21.05 -27.22
C TYR A 113 -22.39 19.77 -26.76
N ILE A 114 -22.84 18.59 -27.19
CA ILE A 114 -22.23 17.29 -26.90
C ILE A 114 -20.78 17.24 -27.46
N LEU A 115 -20.56 17.68 -28.70
CA LEU A 115 -19.23 17.73 -29.30
C LEU A 115 -18.30 18.70 -28.57
N TYR A 116 -18.80 19.87 -28.17
CA TYR A 116 -18.06 20.82 -27.36
C TYR A 116 -17.68 20.24 -25.99
N ARG A 117 -18.63 19.57 -25.32
CA ARG A 117 -18.39 18.88 -24.05
C ARG A 117 -17.31 17.81 -24.20
N ALA A 118 -17.40 16.95 -25.22
CA ALA A 118 -16.42 15.90 -25.51
C ALA A 118 -15.03 16.45 -25.82
N GLN A 119 -14.93 17.54 -26.61
CA GLN A 119 -13.66 18.20 -26.89
C GLN A 119 -13.01 18.79 -25.62
N HIS A 120 -13.81 19.45 -24.79
CA HIS A 120 -13.31 19.98 -23.52
C HIS A 120 -12.94 18.88 -22.51
N GLU A 121 -13.61 17.75 -22.55
CA GLU A 121 -13.24 16.57 -21.78
C GLU A 121 -11.91 16.01 -22.25
N ALA A 122 -11.72 15.83 -23.55
CA ALA A 122 -10.46 15.37 -24.14
C ALA A 122 -9.27 16.30 -23.82
N VAL A 123 -9.47 17.64 -23.86
CA VAL A 123 -8.44 18.63 -23.48
C VAL A 123 -8.14 18.56 -21.98
N ARG A 124 -9.16 18.36 -21.13
CA ARG A 124 -8.96 18.19 -19.69
C ARG A 124 -8.24 16.89 -19.38
N ASP A 125 -8.60 15.80 -20.05
CA ASP A 125 -7.96 14.50 -19.88
C ASP A 125 -6.50 14.55 -20.33
N ALA A 126 -6.21 15.25 -21.44
CA ALA A 126 -4.83 15.53 -21.86
C ALA A 126 -4.05 16.34 -20.79
N LYS A 127 -4.69 17.34 -20.15
CA LYS A 127 -4.09 18.09 -19.04
C LYS A 127 -3.94 17.24 -17.76
N LYS A 128 -4.87 16.33 -17.48
CA LYS A 128 -4.75 15.37 -16.36
C LYS A 128 -3.60 14.38 -16.56
N LEU A 129 -3.26 14.07 -17.82
CA LEU A 129 -2.10 13.23 -18.15
C LEU A 129 -0.77 13.95 -17.90
N MET A 130 -0.76 15.28 -17.87
CA MET A 130 0.44 16.05 -17.58
C MET A 130 0.60 16.20 -16.06
N VAL A 131 1.72 15.68 -15.55
CA VAL A 131 2.14 15.99 -14.18
C VAL A 131 2.49 17.49 -14.11
N ASP A 132 1.86 18.21 -13.21
CA ASP A 132 2.24 19.59 -12.92
C ASP A 132 3.57 19.60 -12.15
N ILE A 133 4.65 19.74 -12.91
CA ILE A 133 6.02 19.66 -12.38
C ILE A 133 6.24 20.73 -11.31
N ASN A 134 5.78 21.96 -11.54
CA ASN A 134 5.97 23.05 -10.57
C ASN A 134 5.25 22.72 -9.27
N LYS A 135 3.97 22.33 -9.35
CA LYS A 135 3.20 21.94 -8.17
C LYS A 135 3.82 20.76 -7.41
N THR A 136 4.35 19.78 -8.12
CA THR A 136 5.02 18.62 -7.52
C THR A 136 6.30 19.02 -6.79
N MET A 137 7.14 19.84 -7.45
CA MET A 137 8.39 20.33 -6.87
C MET A 137 8.14 21.25 -5.68
N ASP A 138 7.27 22.26 -5.85
CA ASP A 138 6.94 23.22 -4.80
C ASP A 138 6.27 22.56 -3.59
N GLY A 139 5.41 21.56 -3.84
CA GLY A 139 4.76 20.76 -2.80
C GLY A 139 5.76 20.01 -1.92
N TYR A 140 6.78 19.42 -2.52
CA TYR A 140 7.85 18.76 -1.77
C TYR A 140 8.76 19.75 -1.07
N LEU A 141 9.29 20.73 -1.79
CA LEU A 141 10.25 21.71 -1.24
C LEU A 141 9.62 22.58 -0.15
N GLY A 142 8.34 22.92 -0.29
CA GLY A 142 7.57 23.63 0.73
C GLY A 142 7.04 22.75 1.86
N GLN A 143 7.32 21.43 1.84
CA GLN A 143 6.82 20.43 2.79
C GLN A 143 5.30 20.46 2.97
N SER A 144 4.56 20.91 1.97
CA SER A 144 3.10 20.99 1.98
C SER A 144 2.43 19.68 1.50
N ASP A 145 3.19 18.79 0.88
CA ASP A 145 2.72 17.47 0.48
C ASP A 145 2.89 16.48 1.65
N TRP A 146 1.79 15.87 2.11
CA TRP A 146 1.80 14.93 3.23
C TRP A 146 2.75 13.73 3.01
N ARG A 147 3.02 13.37 1.76
CA ARG A 147 3.93 12.27 1.39
C ARG A 147 5.38 12.53 1.76
N VAL A 148 5.76 13.77 2.07
CA VAL A 148 7.11 14.09 2.58
C VAL A 148 7.40 13.38 3.90
N ASN A 149 6.35 13.15 4.71
CA ASN A 149 6.42 12.46 6.00
C ASN A 149 5.45 11.26 6.05
N GLU A 150 5.26 10.57 4.93
CA GLU A 150 4.27 9.49 4.76
C GLU A 150 4.47 8.34 5.75
N ASN A 151 5.72 8.01 6.05
CA ASN A 151 6.06 6.95 7.01
C ASN A 151 7.46 7.15 7.60
N ALA A 152 7.79 6.37 8.64
CA ALA A 152 9.02 6.51 9.42
C ALA A 152 10.33 6.31 8.64
N ASN A 153 10.30 5.71 7.45
CA ASN A 153 11.48 5.47 6.63
C ASN A 153 11.63 6.46 5.46
N VAL A 154 10.79 7.50 5.39
CA VAL A 154 10.88 8.58 4.41
C VAL A 154 11.30 9.87 5.12
N ASN A 155 12.36 10.49 4.65
CA ASN A 155 12.88 11.74 5.20
C ASN A 155 12.89 12.84 4.14
N PHE A 156 12.68 14.09 4.57
CA PHE A 156 12.89 15.26 3.74
C PHE A 156 14.37 15.36 3.35
N SER A 157 14.69 15.00 2.11
CA SER A 157 16.06 14.88 1.61
C SER A 157 16.10 14.98 0.09
N LEU A 158 17.29 15.16 -0.48
CA LEU A 158 17.48 15.14 -1.94
C LEU A 158 17.04 13.79 -2.55
N GLY A 159 17.39 12.67 -1.92
CA GLY A 159 16.95 11.35 -2.35
C GLY A 159 15.43 11.20 -2.27
N GLY A 160 14.82 11.74 -1.20
CA GLY A 160 13.36 11.79 -1.05
C GLY A 160 12.68 12.61 -2.15
N LEU A 161 13.25 13.76 -2.55
CA LEU A 161 12.75 14.55 -3.68
C LEU A 161 12.77 13.75 -5.01
N ILE A 162 13.86 13.02 -5.26
CA ILE A 162 13.99 12.17 -6.46
C ILE A 162 12.90 11.10 -6.47
N LEU A 163 12.71 10.40 -5.35
CA LEU A 163 11.67 9.37 -5.20
C LEU A 163 10.26 9.96 -5.34
N HIS A 164 10.01 11.13 -4.75
CA HIS A 164 8.72 11.82 -4.84
C HIS A 164 8.36 12.18 -6.29
N ASN A 165 9.29 12.76 -7.03
CA ASN A 165 9.08 13.12 -8.43
C ASN A 165 8.88 11.88 -9.31
N SER A 166 9.75 10.88 -9.18
CA SER A 166 9.64 9.61 -9.89
C SER A 166 8.33 8.89 -9.55
N GLY A 167 7.97 8.85 -8.27
CA GLY A 167 6.75 8.23 -7.79
C GLY A 167 5.48 8.91 -8.30
N THR A 168 5.47 10.24 -8.35
CA THR A 168 4.33 11.01 -8.89
C THR A 168 4.10 10.73 -10.37
N ILE A 169 5.17 10.68 -11.17
CA ILE A 169 5.09 10.33 -12.60
C ILE A 169 4.57 8.90 -12.78
N THR A 170 5.11 7.96 -12.00
CA THR A 170 4.72 6.54 -12.06
C THR A 170 3.26 6.34 -11.66
N ALA A 171 2.81 6.97 -10.58
CA ALA A 171 1.42 6.91 -10.12
C ALA A 171 0.45 7.50 -11.16
N ASN A 172 0.83 8.62 -11.78
CA ASN A 172 0.05 9.24 -12.86
C ASN A 172 -0.09 8.27 -14.05
N TYR A 173 0.99 7.59 -14.42
CA TYR A 173 0.98 6.62 -15.50
C TYR A 173 0.08 5.41 -15.18
N TRP A 174 0.14 4.86 -13.96
CA TRP A 174 -0.76 3.79 -13.51
C TRP A 174 -2.23 4.19 -13.66
N LEU A 175 -2.61 5.35 -13.12
CA LEU A 175 -3.99 5.79 -13.02
C LEU A 175 -4.60 6.23 -14.35
N ASN A 176 -3.79 6.67 -15.32
CA ASN A 176 -4.33 7.22 -16.56
C ASN A 176 -4.09 6.32 -17.80
N ASN A 177 -3.14 5.36 -17.72
CA ASN A 177 -2.79 4.54 -18.89
C ASN A 177 -2.96 3.03 -18.66
N ILE A 178 -2.99 2.59 -17.40
CA ILE A 178 -3.02 1.14 -17.08
C ILE A 178 -4.36 0.72 -16.51
N TYR A 179 -4.86 1.44 -15.49
CA TYR A 179 -6.14 1.13 -14.88
C TYR A 179 -7.32 1.66 -15.68
N SER A 180 -8.50 1.04 -15.52
CA SER A 180 -9.76 1.58 -16.04
C SER A 180 -10.09 2.92 -15.39
N LYS A 181 -10.97 3.71 -16.03
CA LYS A 181 -11.40 5.00 -15.47
C LYS A 181 -12.08 4.82 -14.11
N GLU A 182 -12.87 3.78 -13.98
CA GLU A 182 -13.61 3.43 -12.76
C GLU A 182 -12.66 3.10 -11.60
N VAL A 183 -11.65 2.30 -11.84
CA VAL A 183 -10.60 1.97 -10.85
C VAL A 183 -9.82 3.22 -10.45
N ALA A 184 -9.42 4.03 -11.43
CA ALA A 184 -8.67 5.26 -11.17
C ALA A 184 -9.51 6.29 -10.39
N GLU A 185 -10.80 6.42 -10.69
CA GLU A 185 -11.73 7.33 -10.01
C GLU A 185 -11.99 6.87 -8.56
N ALA A 186 -12.23 5.58 -8.34
CA ALA A 186 -12.41 5.04 -6.99
C ALA A 186 -11.19 5.30 -6.09
N HIS A 187 -9.96 5.25 -6.66
CA HIS A 187 -8.75 5.64 -5.92
C HIS A 187 -8.70 7.16 -5.66
N LYS A 188 -9.00 8.00 -6.65
CA LYS A 188 -8.95 9.47 -6.55
C LYS A 188 -10.01 10.03 -5.58
N THR A 189 -11.17 9.40 -5.49
CA THR A 189 -12.26 9.76 -4.58
C THR A 189 -12.12 9.14 -3.19
N ALA A 190 -11.01 8.42 -2.95
CA ALA A 190 -10.75 7.69 -1.71
C ALA A 190 -11.82 6.65 -1.34
N ALA A 191 -12.59 6.13 -2.31
CA ALA A 191 -13.48 5.00 -2.09
C ALA A 191 -12.67 3.73 -1.76
N PHE A 192 -11.49 3.59 -2.36
CA PHE A 192 -10.42 2.70 -1.91
C PHE A 192 -9.03 3.31 -2.18
N HIS A 193 -8.01 2.74 -1.56
CA HIS A 193 -6.61 3.11 -1.80
C HIS A 193 -5.87 1.97 -2.49
N ILE A 194 -5.24 2.24 -3.66
CA ILE A 194 -4.30 1.33 -4.30
C ILE A 194 -2.91 1.65 -3.76
N HIS A 195 -2.27 0.66 -3.12
CA HIS A 195 -0.94 0.84 -2.55
C HIS A 195 0.16 0.84 -3.61
N ASP A 196 1.25 1.57 -3.33
CA ASP A 196 2.53 1.57 -4.06
C ASP A 196 2.41 1.91 -5.55
N LEU A 197 1.60 2.89 -5.87
CA LEU A 197 1.52 3.44 -7.23
C LEU A 197 2.80 4.15 -7.67
N SER A 198 3.69 4.48 -6.73
CA SER A 198 4.97 5.12 -6.99
C SER A 198 6.00 4.22 -7.67
N MET A 199 5.75 2.92 -7.77
CA MET A 199 6.65 1.93 -8.36
C MET A 199 5.94 0.94 -9.28
N PHE A 200 6.64 0.45 -10.31
CA PHE A 200 6.21 -0.69 -11.13
C PHE A 200 6.72 -1.99 -10.49
N SER A 201 6.32 -2.28 -9.26
CA SER A 201 6.81 -3.43 -8.50
C SER A 201 5.69 -4.18 -7.78
N GLY A 202 6.04 -5.38 -7.27
CA GLY A 202 5.23 -6.06 -6.28
C GLY A 202 5.27 -5.34 -4.93
N TYR A 203 4.34 -5.72 -4.04
CA TYR A 203 4.24 -5.12 -2.71
C TYR A 203 5.30 -5.69 -1.76
N CYS A 204 5.17 -6.95 -1.33
CA CYS A 204 6.07 -7.60 -0.38
C CYS A 204 6.56 -8.93 -0.90
N ALA A 205 7.77 -9.35 -0.46
CA ALA A 205 8.31 -10.67 -0.75
C ALA A 205 8.92 -11.33 0.48
N GLY A 206 8.69 -12.66 0.60
CA GLY A 206 9.41 -13.52 1.51
C GLY A 206 10.54 -14.25 0.78
N TRP A 207 11.71 -14.24 1.36
CA TRP A 207 12.93 -14.77 0.77
C TRP A 207 13.43 -15.97 1.55
N SER A 208 14.11 -16.89 0.89
CA SER A 208 14.75 -18.02 1.55
C SER A 208 16.12 -17.63 2.10
N LEU A 209 16.22 -17.51 3.43
CA LEU A 209 17.49 -17.32 4.09
C LEU A 209 18.41 -18.55 3.89
N ARG A 210 17.82 -19.75 3.84
CA ARG A 210 18.54 -20.97 3.51
C ARG A 210 19.21 -20.90 2.14
N GLN A 211 18.52 -20.39 1.12
CA GLN A 211 19.10 -20.23 -0.21
C GLN A 211 20.29 -19.27 -0.18
N LEU A 212 20.18 -18.14 0.52
CA LEU A 212 21.29 -17.20 0.66
C LEU A 212 22.49 -17.83 1.36
N ILE A 213 22.28 -18.64 2.41
CA ILE A 213 23.33 -19.38 3.13
C ILE A 213 23.99 -20.43 2.22
N GLN A 214 23.21 -21.11 1.37
CA GLN A 214 23.73 -22.16 0.49
C GLN A 214 24.47 -21.63 -0.73
N GLU A 215 23.97 -20.55 -1.33
CA GLU A 215 24.40 -20.08 -2.64
C GLU A 215 25.22 -18.79 -2.58
N GLY A 216 25.17 -18.06 -1.47
CA GLY A 216 25.75 -16.73 -1.35
C GLY A 216 24.91 -15.66 -2.03
N LEU A 217 25.44 -14.44 -2.08
CA LEU A 217 24.78 -13.29 -2.71
C LEU A 217 25.35 -13.10 -4.13
N GLY A 218 24.52 -13.34 -5.16
CA GLY A 218 24.97 -13.20 -6.55
C GLY A 218 24.15 -13.99 -7.56
N GLY A 219 24.78 -14.35 -8.68
CA GLY A 219 24.15 -15.09 -9.77
C GLY A 219 23.27 -14.26 -10.70
N VAL A 220 23.40 -12.93 -10.63
CA VAL A 220 22.82 -11.98 -11.61
C VAL A 220 23.95 -11.58 -12.58
N PRO A 221 23.74 -11.69 -13.90
CA PRO A 221 24.75 -11.31 -14.89
C PRO A 221 25.26 -9.87 -14.67
N ASP A 222 26.55 -9.67 -14.85
CA ASP A 222 27.24 -8.38 -14.73
C ASP A 222 27.14 -7.69 -13.35
N LYS A 223 26.78 -8.46 -12.30
CA LYS A 223 26.74 -7.98 -10.92
C LYS A 223 27.75 -8.72 -10.04
N ILE A 224 28.18 -8.03 -8.98
CA ILE A 224 29.12 -8.61 -8.00
C ILE A 224 28.49 -9.86 -7.37
N THR A 225 29.32 -10.91 -7.25
CA THR A 225 28.95 -12.18 -6.63
C THR A 225 29.80 -12.42 -5.39
N SER A 226 29.19 -12.84 -4.31
CA SER A 226 29.84 -13.25 -3.07
C SER A 226 29.52 -14.72 -2.80
N THR A 227 30.52 -15.48 -2.43
CA THR A 227 30.39 -16.90 -2.06
C THR A 227 29.57 -17.08 -0.78
N PRO A 228 29.06 -18.29 -0.46
CA PRO A 228 28.41 -18.59 0.80
C PRO A 228 29.22 -18.13 2.01
N ALA A 229 28.56 -17.47 2.95
CA ALA A 229 29.18 -16.97 4.17
C ALA A 229 29.65 -18.14 5.06
N THR A 230 30.89 -18.08 5.55
CA THR A 230 31.43 -19.05 6.51
C THR A 230 31.38 -18.55 7.95
N HIS A 231 31.20 -17.24 8.16
CA HIS A 231 31.17 -16.57 9.45
C HIS A 231 29.89 -15.77 9.66
N LEU A 232 29.43 -15.65 10.92
CA LEU A 232 28.21 -14.89 11.23
C LEU A 232 28.31 -13.43 10.77
N THR A 233 29.45 -12.77 10.95
CA THR A 233 29.68 -11.40 10.49
C THR A 233 29.47 -11.23 8.98
N THR A 234 29.95 -12.20 8.20
CA THR A 234 29.80 -12.20 6.73
C THR A 234 28.34 -12.43 6.35
N LEU A 235 27.67 -13.38 7.03
CA LEU A 235 26.26 -13.66 6.76
C LEU A 235 25.37 -12.45 7.02
N VAL A 236 25.50 -11.78 8.17
CA VAL A 236 24.69 -10.59 8.47
C VAL A 236 24.93 -9.46 7.46
N ASN A 237 26.16 -9.26 6.99
CA ASN A 237 26.46 -8.30 5.94
C ASN A 237 25.84 -8.70 4.59
N GLN A 238 25.86 -9.99 4.22
CA GLN A 238 25.17 -10.47 3.01
C GLN A 238 23.66 -10.25 3.11
N ILE A 239 23.03 -10.48 4.28
CA ILE A 239 21.62 -10.24 4.53
C ILE A 239 21.29 -8.76 4.35
N VAL A 240 22.05 -7.85 4.96
CA VAL A 240 21.84 -6.40 4.84
C VAL A 240 21.94 -5.95 3.38
N ASN A 241 22.98 -6.39 2.66
CA ASN A 241 23.16 -6.08 1.24
C ASN A 241 22.03 -6.66 0.38
N PHE A 242 21.60 -7.90 0.65
CA PHE A 242 20.49 -8.53 -0.04
C PHE A 242 19.21 -7.69 0.12
N LEU A 243 18.87 -7.32 1.34
CA LEU A 243 17.67 -6.50 1.64
C LEU A 243 17.76 -5.12 0.98
N GLY A 244 18.95 -4.48 1.01
CA GLY A 244 19.20 -3.21 0.33
C GLY A 244 19.04 -3.29 -1.19
N ILE A 245 19.38 -4.43 -1.80
CA ILE A 245 19.18 -4.67 -3.23
C ILE A 245 17.68 -4.90 -3.52
N MET A 246 17.03 -5.77 -2.75
CA MET A 246 15.65 -6.18 -3.01
C MET A 246 14.65 -5.04 -2.86
N GLN A 247 14.88 -4.08 -1.97
CA GLN A 247 14.02 -2.90 -1.86
C GLN A 247 13.99 -2.02 -3.12
N ASN A 248 14.94 -2.18 -4.06
CA ASN A 248 14.91 -1.48 -5.34
C ASN A 248 13.99 -2.17 -6.37
N GLU A 249 13.64 -3.44 -6.15
CA GLU A 249 12.74 -4.21 -7.00
C GLU A 249 11.35 -4.42 -6.38
N TRP A 250 11.18 -4.13 -5.07
CA TRP A 250 9.94 -4.30 -4.31
C TRP A 250 9.59 -3.04 -3.53
N ALA A 251 8.32 -2.67 -3.53
CA ALA A 251 7.88 -1.44 -2.87
C ALA A 251 7.80 -1.56 -1.35
N GLY A 252 7.28 -2.68 -0.87
CA GLY A 252 7.04 -2.94 0.55
C GLY A 252 8.13 -3.80 1.20
N ALA A 253 7.74 -4.50 2.26
CA ALA A 253 8.70 -5.19 3.11
C ALA A 253 9.27 -6.47 2.50
N GLN A 254 10.51 -6.72 2.89
CA GLN A 254 11.27 -7.92 2.60
C GLN A 254 11.37 -8.77 3.86
N ALA A 255 10.99 -10.04 3.80
CA ALA A 255 10.89 -10.90 4.98
C ALA A 255 11.82 -12.11 4.89
N PHE A 256 12.44 -12.46 6.04
CA PHE A 256 13.09 -13.74 6.28
C PHE A 256 12.41 -14.47 7.43
N SER A 257 12.13 -15.76 7.22
CA SER A 257 11.58 -16.64 8.26
C SER A 257 12.67 -17.44 8.95
N SER A 258 12.41 -17.88 10.21
CA SER A 258 13.31 -18.73 10.99
C SER A 258 14.72 -18.11 11.14
N PHE A 259 14.76 -16.80 11.37
CA PHE A 259 16.00 -16.03 11.33
C PHE A 259 16.99 -16.51 12.40
N ASP A 260 16.57 -16.69 13.65
CA ASP A 260 17.36 -17.22 14.74
C ASP A 260 17.83 -18.67 14.50
N THR A 261 16.93 -19.53 14.00
CA THR A 261 17.22 -20.92 13.67
C THR A 261 18.33 -21.02 12.62
N TYR A 262 18.29 -20.21 11.55
CA TYR A 262 19.29 -20.25 10.48
C TYR A 262 20.63 -19.59 10.85
N LEU A 263 20.65 -18.64 11.79
CA LEU A 263 21.87 -17.99 12.25
C LEU A 263 22.63 -18.79 13.32
N ALA A 264 21.93 -19.56 14.14
CA ALA A 264 22.49 -20.31 15.26
C ALA A 264 23.68 -21.24 14.89
N PRO A 265 23.66 -21.97 13.76
CA PRO A 265 24.80 -22.78 13.32
C PRO A 265 26.10 -22.01 13.15
N PHE A 266 26.04 -20.73 12.76
CA PHE A 266 27.23 -19.90 12.61
C PHE A 266 27.84 -19.51 13.95
N VAL A 267 26.99 -19.25 14.96
CA VAL A 267 27.45 -19.01 16.35
C VAL A 267 28.20 -20.22 16.86
N ARG A 268 27.66 -21.43 16.62
CA ARG A 268 28.27 -22.71 17.02
C ARG A 268 29.57 -22.99 16.27
N ALA A 269 29.59 -22.83 14.95
CA ALA A 269 30.75 -23.08 14.11
C ALA A 269 31.94 -22.19 14.50
N ASP A 270 31.69 -20.91 14.73
CA ASP A 270 32.70 -19.92 15.10
C ASP A 270 32.98 -19.91 16.62
N LYS A 271 32.23 -20.68 17.43
CA LYS A 271 32.30 -20.69 18.91
C LYS A 271 32.24 -19.28 19.49
N LEU A 272 31.30 -18.47 19.00
CA LEU A 272 31.19 -17.07 19.38
C LEU A 272 30.72 -16.92 20.82
N SER A 273 31.34 -15.99 21.54
CA SER A 273 30.84 -15.50 22.83
C SER A 273 29.60 -14.61 22.63
N GLU A 274 28.78 -14.47 23.65
CA GLU A 274 27.61 -13.58 23.65
C GLU A 274 27.98 -12.15 23.20
N LYS A 275 29.13 -11.62 23.64
CA LYS A 275 29.63 -10.30 23.23
C LYS A 275 29.88 -10.22 21.71
N GLN A 276 30.40 -11.27 21.10
CA GLN A 276 30.65 -11.32 19.65
C GLN A 276 29.35 -11.47 18.87
N VAL A 277 28.40 -12.29 19.35
CA VAL A 277 27.06 -12.39 18.79
C VAL A 277 26.37 -11.03 18.85
N ARG A 278 26.46 -10.33 20.00
CA ARG A 278 25.92 -8.99 20.14
C ARG A 278 26.45 -8.01 19.09
N GLN A 279 27.75 -8.03 18.83
CA GLN A 279 28.37 -7.18 17.80
C GLN A 279 27.84 -7.51 16.39
N CYS A 280 27.62 -8.78 16.07
CA CYS A 280 27.07 -9.19 14.78
C CYS A 280 25.60 -8.75 14.61
N ILE A 281 24.77 -8.99 15.63
CA ILE A 281 23.34 -8.62 15.61
C ILE A 281 23.18 -7.10 15.63
N GLN A 282 24.01 -6.38 16.38
CA GLN A 282 24.03 -4.91 16.36
C GLN A 282 24.35 -4.39 14.95
N SER A 283 25.37 -4.96 14.28
CA SER A 283 25.72 -4.58 12.90
C SER A 283 24.58 -4.84 11.93
N TYR A 284 23.82 -5.92 12.11
CA TYR A 284 22.62 -6.21 11.34
C TYR A 284 21.53 -5.14 11.55
N ILE A 285 21.18 -4.87 12.81
CA ILE A 285 20.13 -3.91 13.16
C ILE A 285 20.47 -2.51 12.58
N TYR A 286 21.69 -2.03 12.80
CA TYR A 286 22.14 -0.75 12.23
C TYR A 286 22.13 -0.75 10.71
N GLY A 287 22.55 -1.84 10.09
CA GLY A 287 22.58 -1.99 8.63
C GLY A 287 21.19 -1.88 8.00
N VAL A 288 20.15 -2.48 8.61
CA VAL A 288 18.77 -2.40 8.12
C VAL A 288 18.05 -1.09 8.49
N ASN A 289 18.63 -0.26 9.35
CA ASN A 289 18.12 1.09 9.64
C ASN A 289 18.89 2.18 8.88
N THR A 290 19.93 1.82 8.13
CA THR A 290 20.69 2.77 7.31
C THR A 290 19.97 2.98 5.97
N PRO A 291 19.71 4.23 5.55
CA PRO A 291 19.09 4.53 4.26
C PRO A 291 19.93 4.00 3.11
N SER A 292 19.36 3.12 2.27
CA SER A 292 20.04 2.47 1.14
C SER A 292 19.32 2.63 -0.20
N ARG A 293 18.00 2.81 -0.20
CA ARG A 293 17.25 3.15 -1.42
C ARG A 293 17.42 4.64 -1.72
N TRP A 294 18.18 4.95 -2.78
CA TRP A 294 18.47 6.34 -3.18
C TRP A 294 19.01 7.21 -2.04
N GLY A 295 19.57 6.59 -0.97
CA GLY A 295 20.06 7.30 0.20
C GLY A 295 18.98 7.96 1.07
N SER A 296 17.72 7.60 0.92
CA SER A 296 16.60 8.23 1.65
C SER A 296 15.71 7.26 2.43
N GLN A 297 15.70 5.98 2.06
CA GLN A 297 14.88 4.97 2.72
C GLN A 297 15.73 3.80 3.24
N ALA A 298 15.51 3.42 4.48
CA ALA A 298 16.03 2.16 5.04
C ALA A 298 15.26 0.96 4.46
N PRO A 299 15.89 -0.24 4.35
CA PRO A 299 15.20 -1.44 3.89
C PRO A 299 14.05 -1.81 4.82
N PHE A 300 12.83 -1.80 4.29
CA PHE A 300 11.66 -2.25 5.04
C PHE A 300 11.77 -3.76 5.29
N THR A 301 12.22 -4.13 6.48
CA THR A 301 12.63 -5.50 6.83
C THR A 301 11.71 -6.09 7.87
N ASN A 302 11.27 -7.34 7.63
CA ASN A 302 10.59 -8.18 8.63
C ASN A 302 11.40 -9.46 8.84
N ILE A 303 11.48 -9.93 10.08
CA ILE A 303 12.05 -11.23 10.44
C ILE A 303 11.08 -12.02 11.30
N THR A 304 11.04 -13.34 11.08
CA THR A 304 10.33 -14.25 12.00
C THR A 304 11.35 -15.02 12.81
N MET A 305 11.14 -15.03 14.13
CA MET A 305 11.94 -15.70 15.14
C MET A 305 11.17 -16.90 15.67
N ASP A 306 11.82 -18.03 15.78
CA ASP A 306 11.17 -19.28 16.18
C ASP A 306 11.22 -19.51 17.70
N LEU A 307 12.24 -19.02 18.43
CA LEU A 307 12.58 -19.27 19.83
C LEU A 307 12.86 -20.74 20.15
N VAL A 308 12.02 -21.63 19.65
CA VAL A 308 12.21 -23.09 19.72
C VAL A 308 12.41 -23.61 18.30
N CYS A 309 13.43 -24.43 18.09
CA CYS A 309 13.74 -24.94 16.76
C CYS A 309 12.55 -25.69 16.15
N PRO A 310 12.04 -25.29 14.96
CA PRO A 310 10.86 -25.90 14.35
C PRO A 310 11.07 -27.37 14.01
N ASP A 311 10.03 -28.19 14.14
CA ASP A 311 10.09 -29.64 13.91
C ASP A 311 10.56 -30.01 12.50
N ASP A 312 10.22 -29.20 11.50
CA ASP A 312 10.63 -29.43 10.12
C ASP A 312 12.12 -29.13 9.87
N LEU A 313 12.78 -28.38 10.77
CA LEU A 313 14.22 -28.08 10.72
C LEU A 313 15.02 -28.87 11.78
N LYS A 314 14.42 -29.23 12.89
CA LYS A 314 15.07 -29.82 14.07
C LYS A 314 16.03 -30.96 13.75
N ASN A 315 15.62 -31.88 12.86
CA ASN A 315 16.41 -33.05 12.48
C ASN A 315 17.18 -32.85 11.15
N LYS A 316 17.13 -31.68 10.54
CA LYS A 316 17.90 -31.39 9.34
C LYS A 316 19.29 -30.95 9.69
N LYS A 317 20.27 -31.38 8.90
CA LYS A 317 21.65 -30.95 9.04
C LYS A 317 21.77 -29.44 8.86
N ALA A 318 22.48 -28.79 9.77
CA ALA A 318 22.75 -27.37 9.70
C ALA A 318 23.69 -27.06 8.50
N ILE A 319 23.58 -25.86 7.96
CA ILE A 319 24.36 -25.43 6.79
C ILE A 319 25.20 -24.21 7.16
N VAL A 320 26.51 -24.29 6.95
CA VAL A 320 27.46 -23.19 7.12
C VAL A 320 28.42 -23.20 5.93
N GLY A 321 28.70 -22.05 5.34
CA GLY A 321 29.58 -21.96 4.17
C GLY A 321 29.08 -22.76 2.95
N GLY A 322 27.78 -22.90 2.79
CA GLY A 322 27.15 -23.68 1.74
C GLY A 322 27.29 -25.20 1.91
N LYS A 323 27.77 -25.68 3.04
CA LYS A 323 28.05 -27.11 3.32
C LYS A 323 27.25 -27.58 4.53
N GLU A 324 26.73 -28.81 4.44
CA GLU A 324 26.12 -29.47 5.60
C GLU A 324 27.15 -29.75 6.68
N GLN A 325 26.73 -29.55 7.92
CA GLN A 325 27.54 -29.83 9.11
C GLN A 325 27.21 -31.24 9.65
N ASP A 326 28.00 -31.71 10.62
CA ASP A 326 27.80 -32.99 11.32
C ASP A 326 26.74 -32.91 12.44
N TYR A 327 26.17 -31.73 12.69
CA TYR A 327 25.11 -31.45 13.64
C TYR A 327 23.84 -30.88 12.95
N THR A 328 22.73 -30.92 13.66
CA THR A 328 21.42 -30.47 13.18
C THR A 328 21.11 -29.06 13.65
N TYR A 329 20.04 -28.43 13.09
CA TYR A 329 19.54 -27.17 13.61
C TYR A 329 19.04 -27.30 15.04
N GLY A 330 18.41 -28.44 15.42
CA GLY A 330 17.97 -28.69 16.77
C GLY A 330 19.08 -28.74 17.81
N ASP A 331 20.29 -29.16 17.39
CA ASP A 331 21.48 -29.17 18.27
C ASP A 331 21.98 -27.76 18.58
N CYS A 332 21.49 -26.72 17.90
CA CYS A 332 21.90 -25.32 18.05
C CYS A 332 20.93 -24.48 18.92
N GLN A 333 20.08 -25.11 19.75
CA GLN A 333 19.09 -24.38 20.56
C GLN A 333 19.74 -23.34 21.49
N LYS A 334 20.88 -23.68 22.11
CA LYS A 334 21.62 -22.76 23.00
C LYS A 334 22.08 -21.50 22.27
N GLU A 335 22.54 -21.66 21.04
CA GLU A 335 22.98 -20.57 20.19
C GLU A 335 21.79 -19.72 19.72
N MET A 336 20.62 -20.35 19.50
CA MET A 336 19.36 -19.61 19.25
C MET A 336 18.98 -18.76 20.47
N ASP A 337 19.09 -19.30 21.68
CA ASP A 337 18.77 -18.58 22.91
C ASP A 337 19.65 -17.32 23.06
N ILE A 338 20.95 -17.43 22.74
CA ILE A 338 21.89 -16.29 22.77
C ILE A 338 21.50 -15.23 21.72
N ILE A 339 21.15 -15.64 20.50
CA ILE A 339 20.74 -14.72 19.45
C ILE A 339 19.46 -13.96 19.86
N ASN A 340 18.46 -14.68 20.38
CA ASN A 340 17.20 -14.09 20.84
C ASN A 340 17.43 -13.11 21.99
N LYS A 341 18.19 -13.50 23.01
CA LYS A 341 18.55 -12.63 24.14
C LYS A 341 19.16 -11.32 23.64
N VAL A 342 20.22 -11.44 22.90
CA VAL A 342 20.99 -10.29 22.36
C VAL A 342 20.13 -9.40 21.47
N PHE A 343 19.31 -9.99 20.61
CA PHE A 343 18.43 -9.23 19.73
C PHE A 343 17.40 -8.42 20.51
N ILE A 344 16.74 -9.04 21.48
CA ILE A 344 15.72 -8.38 22.31
C ILE A 344 16.35 -7.26 23.15
N GLU A 345 17.51 -7.51 23.77
CA GLU A 345 18.24 -6.49 24.55
C GLU A 345 18.58 -5.27 23.68
N LEU A 346 19.13 -5.48 22.48
CA LEU A 346 19.45 -4.39 21.56
C LEU A 346 18.22 -3.58 21.13
N MET A 347 17.10 -4.27 20.88
CA MET A 347 15.85 -3.60 20.51
C MET A 347 15.25 -2.80 21.69
N ILE A 348 15.48 -3.24 22.93
CA ILE A 348 15.07 -2.50 24.15
C ILE A 348 15.96 -1.28 24.37
N GLU A 349 17.28 -1.43 24.22
CA GLU A 349 18.24 -0.34 24.44
C GLU A 349 18.11 0.79 23.41
N GLY A 350 17.79 0.45 22.16
CA GLY A 350 17.72 1.41 21.07
C GLY A 350 19.09 1.86 20.55
N ASP A 351 19.11 3.00 19.86
CA ASP A 351 20.34 3.60 19.31
C ASP A 351 21.15 4.35 20.41
N ALA A 352 22.24 4.99 20.00
CA ALA A 352 23.12 5.72 20.91
C ALA A 352 22.42 6.87 21.68
N ASP A 353 21.28 7.34 21.20
CA ASP A 353 20.46 8.37 21.83
C ASP A 353 19.24 7.76 22.57
N GLY A 354 19.16 6.42 22.65
CA GLY A 354 18.05 5.68 23.28
C GLY A 354 16.76 5.64 22.44
N ARG A 355 16.84 5.92 21.13
CA ARG A 355 15.68 5.85 20.24
C ARG A 355 15.47 4.41 19.76
N GLY A 356 14.23 3.94 19.77
CA GLY A 356 13.88 2.61 19.26
C GLY A 356 14.16 2.48 17.76
N PHE A 357 14.57 1.29 17.33
CA PHE A 357 14.80 0.96 15.92
C PHE A 357 13.47 0.74 15.18
N ALA A 358 13.36 1.28 13.96
CA ALA A 358 12.21 1.03 13.09
C ALA A 358 12.25 -0.39 12.49
N TYR A 359 13.44 -0.92 12.25
CA TYR A 359 13.68 -2.23 11.62
C TYR A 359 14.72 -3.06 12.39
N PRO A 360 14.70 -4.39 12.21
CA PRO A 360 13.65 -5.18 11.56
C PRO A 360 12.37 -5.19 12.39
N ILE A 361 11.21 -5.36 11.73
CA ILE A 361 9.95 -5.65 12.43
C ILE A 361 9.97 -7.13 12.82
N PRO A 362 10.05 -7.48 14.11
CA PRO A 362 10.12 -8.87 14.53
C PRO A 362 8.72 -9.48 14.65
N THR A 363 8.61 -10.76 14.28
CA THR A 363 7.45 -11.61 14.54
C THR A 363 7.94 -12.84 15.27
N TYR A 364 7.36 -13.19 16.40
CA TYR A 364 7.72 -14.36 17.21
C TYR A 364 6.66 -15.44 17.10
N ASN A 365 7.10 -16.67 16.85
CA ASN A 365 6.25 -17.84 16.84
C ASN A 365 6.06 -18.35 18.28
N ILE A 366 4.81 -18.34 18.78
CA ILE A 366 4.45 -18.90 20.07
C ILE A 366 3.86 -20.29 19.85
N THR A 367 4.61 -21.31 20.22
CA THR A 367 4.27 -22.72 20.06
C THR A 367 3.88 -23.36 21.40
N LYS A 368 3.43 -24.62 21.37
CA LYS A 368 3.09 -25.37 22.60
C LYS A 368 4.29 -25.59 23.53
N ASP A 369 5.49 -25.64 22.93
CA ASP A 369 6.77 -25.87 23.64
C ASP A 369 7.41 -24.55 24.10
N PHE A 370 6.72 -23.41 23.96
CA PHE A 370 7.26 -22.12 24.40
C PHE A 370 7.44 -22.09 25.93
N ASP A 371 8.66 -21.84 26.37
CA ASP A 371 8.99 -21.71 27.80
C ASP A 371 8.69 -20.29 28.30
N TRP A 372 7.51 -20.14 28.93
CA TRP A 372 7.02 -18.88 29.48
C TRP A 372 7.87 -18.34 30.64
N GLU A 373 8.65 -19.19 31.31
CA GLU A 373 9.48 -18.81 32.45
C GLU A 373 10.94 -18.51 32.09
N SER A 374 11.29 -18.73 30.84
CA SER A 374 12.65 -18.47 30.33
C SER A 374 13.05 -16.99 30.43
N GLU A 375 14.36 -16.73 30.51
CA GLU A 375 14.91 -15.38 30.46
C GLU A 375 14.50 -14.64 29.20
N ASN A 376 14.54 -15.31 28.05
CA ASN A 376 14.13 -14.76 26.78
C ASN A 376 12.64 -14.38 26.73
N ALA A 377 11.74 -15.19 27.36
CA ALA A 377 10.34 -14.83 27.45
C ALA A 377 10.13 -13.54 28.25
N LYS A 378 10.80 -13.42 29.41
CA LYS A 378 10.73 -12.22 30.27
C LYS A 378 11.23 -10.97 29.52
N LEU A 379 12.34 -11.07 28.84
CA LEU A 379 12.87 -9.97 27.99
C LEU A 379 11.91 -9.63 26.85
N LEU A 380 11.35 -10.63 26.18
CA LEU A 380 10.40 -10.45 25.08
C LEU A 380 9.15 -9.67 25.51
N PHE A 381 8.56 -10.04 26.66
CA PHE A 381 7.40 -9.33 27.19
C PHE A 381 7.76 -7.95 27.76
N THR A 382 8.99 -7.75 28.23
CA THR A 382 9.50 -6.42 28.60
C THR A 382 9.55 -5.50 27.38
N MET A 383 10.12 -5.97 26.26
CA MET A 383 10.13 -5.25 24.99
C MET A 383 8.71 -4.93 24.51
N THR A 384 7.80 -5.90 24.62
CA THR A 384 6.39 -5.73 24.23
C THR A 384 5.71 -4.65 25.06
N ALA A 385 5.91 -4.66 26.36
CA ALA A 385 5.34 -3.66 27.27
C ALA A 385 5.87 -2.24 27.01
N GLN A 386 7.13 -2.12 26.61
CA GLN A 386 7.78 -0.83 26.38
C GLN A 386 7.45 -0.23 25.02
N TYR A 387 7.41 -1.04 23.97
CA TYR A 387 7.34 -0.55 22.58
C TYR A 387 6.13 -1.03 21.78
N GLY A 388 5.31 -1.93 22.31
CA GLY A 388 4.22 -2.56 21.57
C GLY A 388 4.70 -3.50 20.44
N THR A 389 5.97 -3.87 20.45
CA THR A 389 6.59 -4.86 19.55
C THR A 389 7.17 -6.01 20.39
N PRO A 390 7.29 -7.21 19.84
CA PRO A 390 7.07 -7.70 18.48
C PRO A 390 5.61 -8.03 18.18
N ASN A 391 5.39 -8.53 16.94
CA ASN A 391 4.16 -9.23 16.62
C ASN A 391 4.27 -10.69 17.07
N PHE A 392 3.15 -11.29 17.43
CA PHE A 392 3.09 -12.69 17.84
C PHE A 392 2.27 -13.51 16.86
N GLN A 393 2.81 -14.67 16.47
CA GLN A 393 2.10 -15.70 15.75
C GLN A 393 1.78 -16.84 16.71
N ASN A 394 0.51 -16.98 17.11
CA ASN A 394 0.10 -17.95 18.13
C ASN A 394 -0.34 -19.28 17.48
N PHE A 395 0.42 -20.33 17.77
CA PHE A 395 0.15 -21.71 17.35
C PHE A 395 -0.32 -22.61 18.49
N VAL A 396 -0.52 -22.09 19.71
CA VAL A 396 -0.92 -22.90 20.88
C VAL A 396 -2.30 -23.52 20.68
N ASN A 397 -3.27 -22.72 20.18
CA ASN A 397 -4.64 -23.14 19.93
C ASN A 397 -5.00 -23.02 18.43
N SER A 398 -4.05 -23.29 17.55
CA SER A 398 -4.23 -23.20 16.09
C SER A 398 -4.27 -24.59 15.48
N ASP A 399 -5.07 -24.76 14.42
CA ASP A 399 -5.05 -25.94 13.54
C ASP A 399 -3.85 -25.96 12.58
N LEU A 400 -3.05 -24.90 12.60
CA LEU A 400 -1.85 -24.73 11.80
C LEU A 400 -0.62 -25.04 12.63
N ASN A 401 0.36 -25.72 12.03
CA ASN A 401 1.68 -25.89 12.63
C ASN A 401 2.61 -24.78 12.13
N PRO A 402 3.63 -24.38 12.92
CA PRO A 402 4.65 -23.42 12.49
C PRO A 402 5.33 -23.81 11.18
N SER A 403 5.51 -25.11 10.92
CA SER A 403 6.06 -25.66 9.67
C SER A 403 5.16 -25.48 8.46
N ASP A 404 3.85 -25.31 8.65
CA ASP A 404 2.87 -25.14 7.56
C ASP A 404 2.55 -23.71 7.23
N VAL A 405 3.09 -22.77 8.00
CA VAL A 405 2.85 -21.33 7.83
C VAL A 405 4.17 -20.59 7.70
N ARG A 406 4.21 -19.60 6.83
CA ARG A 406 5.27 -18.59 6.85
C ARG A 406 4.64 -17.22 7.04
N SER A 407 5.20 -16.46 7.96
CA SER A 407 4.77 -15.10 8.21
C SER A 407 5.33 -14.17 7.17
N MET A 408 4.47 -13.32 6.64
CA MET A 408 4.88 -12.19 5.82
C MET A 408 4.85 -10.90 6.62
N CYS A 409 5.50 -9.87 6.09
CA CYS A 409 5.53 -8.54 6.67
C CYS A 409 4.16 -7.99 7.09
N CYS A 410 3.11 -8.33 6.35
CA CYS A 410 1.72 -7.96 6.65
C CYS A 410 1.04 -8.92 7.63
N ARG A 411 1.80 -9.81 8.29
CA ARG A 411 1.29 -10.82 9.24
C ARG A 411 0.24 -11.75 8.64
N LEU A 412 0.19 -11.85 7.31
CA LEU A 412 -0.63 -12.83 6.63
C LEU A 412 -0.05 -14.22 6.91
N GLN A 413 -0.87 -15.07 7.50
CA GLN A 413 -0.56 -16.48 7.64
C GLN A 413 -0.87 -17.18 6.32
N LEU A 414 0.17 -17.63 5.63
CA LEU A 414 0.02 -18.35 4.38
C LEU A 414 0.07 -19.84 4.66
N ASP A 415 -1.07 -20.51 4.48
CA ASP A 415 -1.17 -21.96 4.62
C ASP A 415 -0.46 -22.65 3.45
N LYS A 416 0.72 -23.21 3.72
CA LYS A 416 1.51 -23.95 2.74
C LYS A 416 0.85 -25.24 2.28
N ARG A 417 -0.06 -25.82 3.05
CA ARG A 417 -0.78 -27.04 2.65
C ARG A 417 -1.58 -26.79 1.38
N GLU A 418 -2.23 -25.63 1.29
CA GLU A 418 -2.96 -25.22 0.09
C GLU A 418 -2.01 -24.90 -1.07
N LEU A 419 -0.88 -24.25 -0.82
CA LEU A 419 0.16 -24.00 -1.83
C LEU A 419 0.76 -25.30 -2.38
N ARG A 420 1.02 -26.29 -1.51
CA ARG A 420 1.48 -27.62 -1.91
C ARG A 420 0.44 -28.37 -2.75
N ARG A 421 -0.85 -28.29 -2.41
CA ARG A 421 -1.95 -28.88 -3.21
C ARG A 421 -2.03 -28.28 -4.62
N ARG A 422 -1.71 -27.00 -4.79
CA ARG A 422 -1.67 -26.31 -6.09
C ARG A 422 -0.37 -26.54 -6.87
N GLY A 423 0.52 -27.42 -6.43
CA GLY A 423 1.77 -27.76 -7.11
C GLY A 423 2.93 -26.81 -6.83
N GLY A 424 2.80 -25.92 -5.85
CA GLY A 424 3.83 -24.90 -5.52
C GLY A 424 4.94 -25.36 -4.57
N GLY A 425 5.00 -26.63 -4.13
CA GLY A 425 5.87 -27.06 -3.06
C GLY A 425 6.96 -28.08 -3.41
N LEU A 426 7.16 -28.44 -4.68
CA LEU A 426 7.96 -29.62 -5.04
C LEU A 426 9.49 -29.49 -4.88
N PHE A 427 10.05 -28.29 -4.64
CA PHE A 427 11.49 -28.08 -4.55
C PHE A 427 11.95 -27.15 -3.41
N GLY A 428 11.34 -27.21 -2.23
CA GLY A 428 11.72 -26.36 -1.10
C GLY A 428 11.32 -24.88 -1.27
N ALA A 429 10.34 -24.60 -2.15
CA ALA A 429 9.84 -23.26 -2.46
C ALA A 429 8.84 -22.72 -1.41
N ASP A 430 8.82 -23.30 -0.22
CA ASP A 430 7.89 -22.95 0.85
C ASP A 430 8.06 -21.52 1.40
N GLU A 431 9.20 -20.87 1.08
CA GLU A 431 9.55 -19.53 1.54
C GLU A 431 9.31 -18.44 0.48
N PHE A 432 9.12 -18.83 -0.79
CA PHE A 432 8.98 -17.92 -1.94
C PHE A 432 7.54 -17.45 -2.13
N THR A 433 7.02 -16.73 -1.16
CA THR A 433 5.66 -16.20 -1.19
C THR A 433 5.68 -14.70 -0.94
N GLY A 434 4.64 -14.00 -1.38
CA GLY A 434 4.56 -12.57 -1.23
C GLY A 434 3.20 -12.02 -1.64
N SER A 435 3.13 -10.69 -1.76
CA SER A 435 1.98 -9.98 -2.29
C SER A 435 2.39 -9.14 -3.49
N ILE A 436 1.68 -9.29 -4.60
CA ILE A 436 1.88 -8.46 -5.79
C ILE A 436 1.27 -7.08 -5.60
N GLY A 437 0.12 -7.01 -4.94
CA GLY A 437 -0.55 -5.75 -4.75
C GLY A 437 -1.54 -5.77 -3.59
N VAL A 438 -1.79 -4.58 -3.06
CA VAL A 438 -2.76 -4.34 -1.98
C VAL A 438 -3.71 -3.24 -2.41
N VAL A 439 -4.99 -3.42 -2.13
CA VAL A 439 -6.02 -2.39 -2.21
C VAL A 439 -6.75 -2.35 -0.88
N THR A 440 -6.93 -1.17 -0.31
CA THR A 440 -7.65 -1.00 0.96
C THR A 440 -8.94 -0.23 0.74
N ILE A 441 -10.07 -0.86 1.05
CA ILE A 441 -11.41 -0.28 0.92
C ILE A 441 -11.71 0.64 2.10
N ASN A 442 -12.26 1.81 1.82
CA ASN A 442 -12.69 2.81 2.81
C ASN A 442 -14.12 2.52 3.26
N LEU A 443 -14.28 1.66 4.29
CA LEU A 443 -15.60 1.30 4.80
C LEU A 443 -16.37 2.49 5.42
N PRO A 444 -15.76 3.42 6.18
CA PRO A 444 -16.46 4.61 6.68
C PRO A 444 -17.15 5.41 5.60
N GLN A 445 -16.53 5.58 4.42
CA GLN A 445 -17.17 6.27 3.31
C GLN A 445 -18.41 5.51 2.80
N ILE A 446 -18.35 4.18 2.73
CA ILE A 446 -19.49 3.36 2.32
C ILE A 446 -20.61 3.48 3.34
N GLY A 447 -20.30 3.35 4.65
CA GLY A 447 -21.26 3.49 5.74
C GLY A 447 -21.96 4.85 5.73
N TYR A 448 -21.19 5.93 5.57
CA TYR A 448 -21.72 7.29 5.49
C TYR A 448 -22.65 7.52 4.29
N LEU A 449 -22.33 6.93 3.12
CA LEU A 449 -23.08 7.12 1.88
C LEU A 449 -24.27 6.17 1.73
N ALA A 450 -24.31 5.07 2.47
CA ALA A 450 -25.38 4.08 2.39
C ALA A 450 -26.58 4.50 3.24
N ASN A 451 -27.79 4.38 2.68
CA ASN A 451 -29.03 4.70 3.39
C ASN A 451 -29.73 3.44 3.93
N SER A 452 -29.22 2.27 3.61
CA SER A 452 -29.71 0.96 4.06
C SER A 452 -28.59 -0.07 4.02
N GLU A 453 -28.78 -1.16 4.75
CA GLU A 453 -27.87 -2.30 4.74
C GLU A 453 -27.72 -2.91 3.33
N GLU A 454 -28.83 -3.00 2.58
CA GLU A 454 -28.81 -3.50 1.21
C GLU A 454 -27.95 -2.60 0.29
N GLU A 455 -28.10 -1.27 0.41
CA GLU A 455 -27.28 -0.32 -0.35
C GLU A 455 -25.82 -0.40 0.06
N PHE A 456 -25.52 -0.59 1.35
CA PHE A 456 -24.16 -0.79 1.85
C PHE A 456 -23.48 -1.99 1.18
N TYR A 457 -24.12 -3.16 1.20
CA TYR A 457 -23.55 -4.35 0.57
C TYR A 457 -23.40 -4.20 -0.94
N LYS A 458 -24.35 -3.58 -1.62
CA LYS A 458 -24.26 -3.32 -3.05
C LYS A 458 -23.07 -2.42 -3.41
N ARG A 459 -22.80 -1.39 -2.59
CA ARG A 459 -21.62 -0.52 -2.76
C ARG A 459 -20.31 -1.26 -2.46
N LEU A 460 -20.31 -2.08 -1.40
CA LEU A 460 -19.15 -2.88 -1.02
C LEU A 460 -18.80 -3.89 -2.12
N ASP A 461 -19.77 -4.64 -2.63
CA ASP A 461 -19.58 -5.61 -3.70
C ASP A 461 -18.99 -4.95 -4.95
N TYR A 462 -19.53 -3.79 -5.34
CA TYR A 462 -19.00 -3.02 -6.47
C TYR A 462 -17.54 -2.61 -6.26
N LEU A 463 -17.17 -2.10 -5.09
CA LEU A 463 -15.79 -1.73 -4.80
C LEU A 463 -14.87 -2.95 -4.68
N MET A 464 -15.36 -4.09 -4.19
CA MET A 464 -14.62 -5.35 -4.17
C MET A 464 -14.30 -5.85 -5.59
N ASP A 465 -15.25 -5.73 -6.52
CA ASP A 465 -15.01 -6.09 -7.93
C ASP A 465 -13.99 -5.15 -8.59
N LEU A 466 -14.06 -3.84 -8.36
CA LEU A 466 -13.05 -2.89 -8.84
C LEU A 466 -11.66 -3.15 -8.21
N ALA A 467 -11.60 -3.48 -6.91
CA ALA A 467 -10.36 -3.84 -6.25
C ALA A 467 -9.74 -5.09 -6.86
N LYS A 468 -10.55 -6.13 -7.13
CA LYS A 468 -10.15 -7.35 -7.83
C LYS A 468 -9.62 -7.04 -9.23
N GLU A 469 -10.33 -6.21 -10.01
CA GLU A 469 -9.92 -5.78 -11.35
C GLU A 469 -8.55 -5.11 -11.30
N SER A 470 -8.34 -4.14 -10.39
CA SER A 470 -7.09 -3.42 -10.24
C SER A 470 -5.93 -4.35 -9.91
N LEU A 471 -6.12 -5.30 -8.99
CA LEU A 471 -5.11 -6.26 -8.58
C LEU A 471 -4.78 -7.27 -9.70
N CYS A 472 -5.77 -7.71 -10.46
CA CYS A 472 -5.55 -8.55 -11.65
C CYS A 472 -4.77 -7.81 -12.73
N THR A 473 -5.07 -6.54 -12.93
CA THR A 473 -4.35 -5.67 -13.88
C THR A 473 -2.91 -5.45 -13.43
N LYS A 474 -2.68 -5.11 -12.15
CA LYS A 474 -1.33 -4.96 -11.57
C LYS A 474 -0.51 -6.24 -11.76
N ARG A 475 -1.09 -7.41 -11.47
CA ARG A 475 -0.42 -8.71 -11.64
C ARG A 475 0.02 -8.94 -13.09
N LYS A 476 -0.83 -8.68 -14.07
CA LYS A 476 -0.51 -8.83 -15.50
C LYS A 476 0.66 -7.93 -15.92
N VAL A 477 0.65 -6.68 -15.46
CA VAL A 477 1.72 -5.72 -15.75
C VAL A 477 3.03 -6.16 -15.11
N ILE A 478 3.03 -6.48 -13.82
CA ILE A 478 4.24 -6.92 -13.11
C ILE A 478 4.79 -8.21 -13.72
N GLN A 479 3.95 -9.18 -14.06
CA GLN A 479 4.40 -10.41 -14.74
C GLN A 479 5.07 -10.09 -16.09
N LYS A 480 4.46 -9.22 -16.89
CA LYS A 480 5.06 -8.81 -18.18
C LYS A 480 6.44 -8.15 -18.00
N LEU A 481 6.57 -7.28 -16.99
CA LEU A 481 7.85 -6.62 -16.69
C LEU A 481 8.89 -7.60 -16.13
N TYR A 482 8.46 -8.58 -15.31
CA TYR A 482 9.29 -9.66 -14.82
C TYR A 482 9.84 -10.52 -15.98
N ASP A 483 8.97 -10.93 -16.89
CA ASP A 483 9.35 -11.71 -18.08
C ASP A 483 10.29 -10.90 -19.00
N GLY A 484 10.09 -9.59 -19.08
CA GLY A 484 10.95 -8.64 -19.79
C GLY A 484 12.30 -8.35 -19.13
N GLY A 485 12.58 -8.89 -17.92
CA GLY A 485 13.87 -8.78 -17.24
C GLY A 485 14.07 -7.52 -16.39
N LEU A 486 12.99 -6.77 -16.08
CA LEU A 486 13.09 -5.57 -15.24
C LEU A 486 13.47 -5.88 -13.79
N PHE A 487 13.30 -7.13 -13.32
CA PHE A 487 13.55 -7.60 -11.97
C PHE A 487 14.65 -8.69 -11.94
N PRO A 488 15.91 -8.37 -12.20
CA PRO A 488 16.97 -9.37 -12.36
C PRO A 488 17.25 -10.17 -11.08
N TYR A 489 17.24 -9.53 -9.91
CA TYR A 489 17.44 -10.21 -8.63
C TYR A 489 16.21 -11.02 -8.20
N THR A 490 15.00 -10.47 -8.34
CA THR A 490 13.76 -11.21 -8.11
C THR A 490 13.70 -12.47 -8.98
N ARG A 491 14.06 -12.36 -10.26
CA ARG A 491 14.10 -13.50 -11.18
C ARG A 491 15.10 -14.57 -10.73
N ARG A 492 16.25 -14.14 -10.20
CA ARG A 492 17.28 -15.05 -9.70
C ARG A 492 16.82 -15.81 -8.45
N TYR A 493 16.22 -15.11 -7.49
CA TYR A 493 15.90 -15.67 -6.17
C TYR A 493 14.49 -16.24 -6.05
N LEU A 494 13.46 -15.63 -6.63
CA LEU A 494 12.08 -16.14 -6.58
C LEU A 494 11.74 -17.11 -7.71
N LYS A 495 12.39 -17.00 -8.86
CA LYS A 495 12.15 -17.83 -10.07
C LYS A 495 10.74 -17.73 -10.65
N THR A 496 9.71 -17.44 -9.86
CA THR A 496 8.31 -17.30 -10.26
C THR A 496 7.55 -16.40 -9.31
N LEU A 497 6.51 -15.73 -9.82
CA LEU A 497 5.55 -14.94 -9.04
C LEU A 497 4.24 -15.69 -8.77
N THR A 498 4.16 -16.96 -9.17
CA THR A 498 2.92 -17.76 -9.10
C THR A 498 2.38 -17.90 -7.67
N ASN A 499 3.27 -17.99 -6.68
CA ASN A 499 2.92 -18.15 -5.27
C ASN A 499 2.67 -16.83 -4.53
N HIS A 500 2.70 -15.69 -5.24
CA HIS A 500 2.39 -14.40 -4.65
C HIS A 500 0.89 -14.13 -4.71
N PHE A 501 0.36 -13.52 -3.66
CA PHE A 501 -1.06 -13.21 -3.49
C PHE A 501 -1.37 -11.78 -3.93
N ASN A 502 -2.66 -11.51 -4.05
CA ASN A 502 -3.22 -10.17 -4.07
C ASN A 502 -4.04 -10.00 -2.80
N THR A 503 -3.96 -8.82 -2.20
CA THR A 503 -4.58 -8.55 -0.89
C THR A 503 -5.61 -7.44 -1.02
N ILE A 504 -6.81 -7.65 -0.46
CA ILE A 504 -7.81 -6.60 -0.26
C ILE A 504 -7.91 -6.38 1.24
N GLY A 505 -7.58 -5.16 1.68
CA GLY A 505 -7.72 -4.71 3.06
C GLY A 505 -9.01 -3.95 3.28
N LEU A 506 -9.47 -3.91 4.53
CA LEU A 506 -10.63 -3.14 4.96
C LEU A 506 -10.17 -2.14 6.03
N CYS A 507 -10.51 -0.87 5.86
CA CYS A 507 -10.15 0.19 6.80
C CYS A 507 -11.41 0.76 7.46
N GLY A 508 -11.35 1.03 8.76
CA GLY A 508 -12.39 1.75 9.50
C GLY A 508 -13.70 0.97 9.68
N MET A 509 -13.64 -0.32 9.94
CA MET A 509 -14.84 -1.16 10.14
C MET A 509 -15.65 -0.71 11.35
N ASN A 510 -15.00 -0.34 12.45
CA ASN A 510 -15.66 0.16 13.65
C ASN A 510 -16.43 1.47 13.35
N GLU A 511 -15.78 2.42 12.69
CA GLU A 511 -16.37 3.71 12.31
C GLU A 511 -17.52 3.52 11.31
N CYS A 512 -17.40 2.56 10.41
CA CYS A 512 -18.47 2.19 9.49
C CYS A 512 -19.72 1.68 10.22
N CYS A 513 -19.55 0.88 11.28
CA CYS A 513 -20.66 0.35 12.07
C CYS A 513 -21.29 1.40 12.99
N GLN A 514 -20.60 2.51 13.27
CA GLN A 514 -21.11 3.63 14.07
C GLN A 514 -21.94 4.64 13.27
N ASN A 515 -21.78 4.66 11.95
CA ASN A 515 -22.55 5.51 11.03
C ASN A 515 -23.86 4.83 10.59
#